data_479aa3ed321f6db478814deddbcbd821
#
_entry.id   479aa3ed321f6db478814deddbcbd821
#
_cell.length_a   1.000
_cell.length_b   1.000
_cell.length_c   1.000
_cell.angle_alpha   90.00
_cell.angle_beta   90.00
_cell.angle_gamma   90.00
#
_symmetry.space_group_name_H-M   'P 1'
#
loop_
_entity.id
_entity.type
_entity.pdbx_description
1 polymer ?
#
loop_
_entity_poly.entity_id
_entity_poly.type
_entity_poly.pdbx_seq_one_letter_code
_entity_poly.pdbx_strand_id
1 'polypeptide(L)'
;LKDISKYLGRFREMFAQGKRNGYAYGRGEKYSLELGNNLSRALTSELAMLASPKTVPLFLRKYQRHQIKQYQRREPIYKGMGDMICCLDESISTAGDPAAWGKAVALTLLEIAADQHRSFALVHFAGSGEFKTDLFRPGEYTMQDKLSAAETFLNGGTNFQTPMEEALR
;
A
#
# COMPACT_ATOMS: atom_id res chain seq x y z
N LEU A 1 18.02 19.06 -6.34
CA LEU A 1 17.08 18.48 -7.35
C LEU A 1 17.70 17.35 -8.17
N LYS A 2 18.97 17.52 -8.66
CA LYS A 2 19.64 16.51 -9.50
C LYS A 2 19.77 15.14 -8.80
N ASP A 3 20.13 15.15 -7.54
CA ASP A 3 20.30 13.92 -6.75
C ASP A 3 18.93 13.29 -6.41
N ILE A 4 17.93 14.10 -6.10
CA ILE A 4 16.55 13.65 -5.88
C ILE A 4 16.03 12.93 -7.13
N SER A 5 16.24 13.47 -8.34
CA SER A 5 15.76 12.86 -9.58
C SER A 5 16.41 11.50 -9.86
N LYS A 6 17.67 11.32 -9.47
CA LYS A 6 18.41 10.06 -9.61
C LYS A 6 17.80 8.95 -8.73
N TYR A 7 17.49 9.26 -7.48
CA TYR A 7 16.85 8.32 -6.56
C TYR A 7 15.41 8.05 -6.95
N LEU A 8 14.65 9.07 -7.34
CA LEU A 8 13.26 8.95 -7.77
C LEU A 8 13.12 7.95 -8.95
N GLY A 9 14.02 8.01 -9.94
CA GLY A 9 14.03 7.06 -11.06
C GLY A 9 14.17 5.61 -10.59
N ARG A 10 15.10 5.34 -9.68
CA ARG A 10 15.32 4.00 -9.10
C ARG A 10 14.11 3.49 -8.32
N PHE A 11 13.49 4.34 -7.49
CA PHE A 11 12.31 3.96 -6.71
C PHE A 11 11.10 3.68 -7.60
N ARG A 12 10.89 4.46 -8.65
CA ARG A 12 9.84 4.20 -9.65
C ARG A 12 10.01 2.85 -10.35
N GLU A 13 11.24 2.49 -10.72
CA GLU A 13 11.53 1.16 -11.28
C GLU A 13 11.26 0.04 -10.30
N MET A 14 11.73 0.15 -9.06
CA MET A 14 11.49 -0.84 -8.01
C MET A 14 9.99 -1.01 -7.74
N PHE A 15 9.25 0.10 -7.68
CA PHE A 15 7.80 0.08 -7.49
C PHE A 15 7.08 -0.56 -8.68
N ALA A 16 7.47 -0.23 -9.91
CA ALA A 16 6.89 -0.83 -11.11
C ALA A 16 7.18 -2.34 -11.19
N GLN A 17 8.36 -2.80 -10.78
CA GLN A 17 8.70 -4.22 -10.67
C GLN A 17 7.87 -4.91 -9.57
N GLY A 18 7.73 -4.29 -8.40
CA GLY A 18 6.87 -4.77 -7.32
C GLY A 18 5.41 -4.93 -7.77
N LYS A 19 4.89 -3.97 -8.52
CA LYS A 19 3.54 -3.99 -9.09
C LYS A 19 3.37 -5.08 -10.16
N ARG A 20 4.42 -5.36 -10.97
CA ARG A 20 4.42 -6.45 -11.99
C ARG A 20 4.54 -7.84 -11.36
N ASN A 21 5.39 -7.99 -10.37
CA ASN A 21 5.54 -9.26 -9.63
C ASN A 21 4.29 -9.60 -8.83
N GLY A 22 3.30 -8.71 -8.92
CA GLY A 22 2.03 -8.79 -8.28
C GLY A 22 2.24 -9.15 -6.81
N TYR A 23 1.91 -8.31 -5.90
CA TYR A 23 1.35 -8.87 -4.69
C TYR A 23 0.22 -9.76 -5.17
N ALA A 24 0.55 -11.03 -5.46
CA ALA A 24 -0.45 -12.07 -5.55
C ALA A 24 -1.15 -11.90 -4.21
N TYR A 25 -2.29 -11.23 -4.22
CA TYR A 25 -3.17 -11.15 -3.07
C TYR A 25 -3.23 -12.58 -2.58
N GLY A 26 -2.51 -12.84 -1.46
CA GLY A 26 -2.32 -14.21 -1.02
C GLY A 26 -3.72 -14.79 -0.97
N ARG A 27 -3.98 -15.82 -1.76
CA ARG A 27 -5.27 -16.50 -1.75
C ARG A 27 -5.51 -16.75 -0.28
N GLY A 28 -6.46 -16.02 0.34
CA GLY A 28 -6.58 -15.93 1.78
C GLY A 28 -6.45 -17.32 2.43
N GLU A 29 -5.78 -17.38 3.56
CA GLU A 29 -5.48 -18.66 4.23
C GLU A 29 -6.75 -19.49 4.39
N LYS A 30 -6.66 -20.75 4.02
CA LYS A 30 -7.73 -21.73 4.23
C LYS A 30 -7.78 -22.04 5.72
N TYR A 31 -8.81 -21.59 6.42
CA TYR A 31 -8.87 -21.77 7.86
C TYR A 31 -10.00 -22.71 8.33
N SER A 32 -11.00 -22.95 7.50
CA SER A 32 -12.14 -23.78 7.85
C SER A 32 -12.79 -24.41 6.61
N LEU A 33 -13.77 -25.28 6.83
CA LEU A 33 -14.61 -25.88 5.80
C LEU A 33 -16.03 -25.34 5.95
N GLU A 34 -16.63 -25.01 4.83
CA GLU A 34 -18.03 -24.59 4.73
C GLU A 34 -18.76 -25.39 3.64
N LEU A 35 -20.07 -25.36 3.65
CA LEU A 35 -20.90 -25.91 2.58
C LEU A 35 -21.29 -24.77 1.63
N GLY A 36 -21.18 -25.02 0.32
CA GLY A 36 -21.51 -24.01 -0.69
C GLY A 36 -21.53 -24.59 -2.10
N ASN A 37 -21.44 -23.73 -3.11
CA ASN A 37 -21.41 -24.14 -4.51
C ASN A 37 -20.26 -23.51 -5.31
N ASN A 38 -19.25 -22.94 -4.64
CA ASN A 38 -18.12 -22.33 -5.32
C ASN A 38 -17.07 -23.39 -5.68
N LEU A 39 -17.03 -23.82 -6.94
CA LEU A 39 -16.14 -24.86 -7.43
C LEU A 39 -14.65 -24.50 -7.28
N SER A 40 -14.29 -23.22 -7.35
CA SER A 40 -12.90 -22.79 -7.20
C SER A 40 -12.36 -23.00 -5.77
N ARG A 41 -13.27 -23.13 -4.80
CA ARG A 41 -12.97 -23.39 -3.39
C ARG A 41 -13.28 -24.82 -2.97
N ALA A 42 -13.86 -25.64 -3.86
CA ALA A 42 -14.26 -27.01 -3.53
C ALA A 42 -13.06 -27.86 -3.13
N LEU A 43 -13.30 -28.79 -2.21
CA LEU A 43 -12.30 -29.80 -1.86
C LEU A 43 -12.02 -30.71 -3.05
N THR A 44 -10.78 -31.16 -3.18
CA THR A 44 -10.38 -32.13 -4.21
C THR A 44 -11.21 -33.40 -4.14
N SER A 45 -11.60 -33.86 -2.93
CA SER A 45 -12.47 -35.01 -2.73
C SER A 45 -13.89 -34.82 -3.30
N GLU A 46 -14.43 -33.62 -3.27
CA GLU A 46 -15.73 -33.31 -3.91
C GLU A 46 -15.59 -33.33 -5.43
N LEU A 47 -14.50 -32.71 -5.95
CA LEU A 47 -14.23 -32.68 -7.39
C LEU A 47 -13.93 -34.09 -7.95
N ALA A 48 -13.35 -34.97 -7.16
CA ALA A 48 -13.12 -36.37 -7.55
C ALA A 48 -14.41 -37.13 -7.90
N MET A 49 -15.58 -36.68 -7.40
CA MET A 49 -16.87 -37.24 -7.79
C MET A 49 -17.21 -37.06 -9.27
N LEU A 50 -16.57 -36.09 -9.94
CA LEU A 50 -16.73 -35.84 -11.38
C LEU A 50 -15.96 -36.87 -12.24
N ALA A 51 -15.00 -37.59 -11.67
CA ALA A 51 -14.17 -38.54 -12.36
C ALA A 51 -14.94 -39.86 -12.71
N SER A 52 -16.07 -40.14 -12.05
CA SER A 52 -16.84 -41.35 -12.30
C SER A 52 -18.29 -41.03 -12.67
N PRO A 53 -18.83 -41.61 -13.79
CA PRO A 53 -20.22 -41.40 -14.19
C PRO A 53 -21.25 -41.78 -13.12
N LYS A 54 -20.90 -42.72 -12.23
CA LYS A 54 -21.78 -43.16 -11.13
C LYS A 54 -21.94 -42.10 -10.03
N THR A 55 -20.95 -41.25 -9.82
CA THR A 55 -20.91 -40.25 -8.74
C THR A 55 -21.28 -38.84 -9.22
N VAL A 56 -21.27 -38.60 -10.52
CA VAL A 56 -21.67 -37.31 -11.10
C VAL A 56 -23.06 -36.84 -10.67
N PRO A 57 -24.13 -37.70 -10.69
CA PRO A 57 -25.44 -37.25 -10.25
C PRO A 57 -25.48 -36.81 -8.78
N LEU A 58 -24.70 -37.48 -7.92
CA LEU A 58 -24.58 -37.07 -6.52
C LEU A 58 -23.90 -35.72 -6.37
N PHE A 59 -22.83 -35.46 -7.16
CA PHE A 59 -22.16 -34.18 -7.18
C PHE A 59 -23.11 -33.05 -7.63
N LEU A 60 -23.86 -33.25 -8.71
CA LEU A 60 -24.83 -32.29 -9.21
C LEU A 60 -25.92 -31.97 -8.18
N ARG A 61 -26.42 -32.97 -7.50
CA ARG A 61 -27.39 -32.80 -6.41
C ARG A 61 -26.82 -31.96 -5.27
N LYS A 62 -25.57 -32.23 -4.85
CA LYS A 62 -24.87 -31.44 -3.84
C LYS A 62 -24.66 -30.00 -4.30
N TYR A 63 -24.27 -29.80 -5.56
CA TYR A 63 -24.06 -28.49 -6.15
C TYR A 63 -25.34 -27.63 -6.13
N GLN A 64 -26.46 -28.19 -6.60
CA GLN A 64 -27.76 -27.52 -6.59
C GLN A 64 -28.24 -27.16 -5.18
N ARG A 65 -27.90 -27.96 -4.19
CA ARG A 65 -28.29 -27.75 -2.79
C ARG A 65 -27.30 -26.91 -2.00
N HIS A 66 -26.25 -26.37 -2.61
CA HIS A 66 -25.16 -25.66 -1.94
C HIS A 66 -24.48 -26.50 -0.84
N GLN A 67 -24.31 -27.81 -1.06
CA GLN A 67 -23.79 -28.77 -0.11
C GLN A 67 -22.41 -29.33 -0.48
N ILE A 68 -21.70 -28.70 -1.42
CA ILE A 68 -20.31 -29.01 -1.72
C ILE A 68 -19.45 -28.51 -0.58
N LYS A 69 -18.58 -29.38 -0.05
CA LYS A 69 -17.57 -28.97 0.91
C LYS A 69 -16.53 -28.11 0.22
N GLN A 70 -16.35 -26.91 0.70
CA GLN A 70 -15.41 -25.93 0.17
C GLN A 70 -14.58 -25.31 1.27
N TYR A 71 -13.39 -24.83 0.90
CA TYR A 71 -12.55 -24.09 1.83
C TYR A 71 -13.14 -22.70 2.09
N GLN A 72 -13.35 -22.41 3.35
CA GLN A 72 -13.57 -21.04 3.78
C GLN A 72 -12.22 -20.33 3.80
N ARG A 73 -12.08 -19.26 3.02
CA ARG A 73 -10.88 -18.42 3.01
C ARG A 73 -11.18 -17.17 3.80
N ARG A 74 -10.20 -16.73 4.59
CA ARG A 74 -10.23 -15.36 5.09
C ARG A 74 -10.16 -14.47 3.86
N GLU A 75 -11.19 -13.70 3.64
CA GLU A 75 -11.09 -12.60 2.69
C GLU A 75 -9.95 -11.70 3.19
N PRO A 76 -9.06 -11.24 2.29
CA PRO A 76 -8.11 -10.22 2.69
C PRO A 76 -8.96 -9.09 3.25
N ILE A 77 -8.85 -8.83 4.55
CA ILE A 77 -9.39 -7.61 5.12
C ILE A 77 -8.59 -6.53 4.41
N TYR A 78 -9.21 -5.85 3.46
CA TYR A 78 -8.70 -4.59 2.95
C TYR A 78 -8.68 -3.68 4.18
N LYS A 79 -7.54 -3.66 4.89
CA LYS A 79 -7.28 -2.62 5.87
C LYS A 79 -7.52 -1.34 5.11
N GLY A 80 -8.53 -0.57 5.53
CA GLY A 80 -8.96 0.59 4.80
C GLY A 80 -7.75 1.38 4.35
N MET A 81 -7.67 1.69 3.07
CA MET A 81 -6.58 2.51 2.54
C MET A 81 -6.87 3.95 2.99
N GLY A 82 -6.52 4.26 4.23
CA GLY A 82 -6.56 5.61 4.77
C GLY A 82 -5.55 6.52 4.08
N ASP A 83 -5.57 7.80 4.41
CA ASP A 83 -4.60 8.78 3.93
C ASP A 83 -3.18 8.42 4.37
N MET A 84 -2.18 8.89 3.64
CA MET A 84 -0.78 8.63 3.92
C MET A 84 -0.15 9.87 4.55
N ILE A 85 0.61 9.67 5.63
CA ILE A 85 1.40 10.74 6.25
C ILE A 85 2.87 10.31 6.25
N CYS A 86 3.73 11.18 5.76
CA CYS A 86 5.17 10.98 5.74
C CYS A 86 5.85 12.09 6.55
N CYS A 87 6.53 11.75 7.62
CA CYS A 87 7.36 12.69 8.37
C CYS A 87 8.80 12.59 7.86
N LEU A 88 9.35 13.72 7.38
CA LEU A 88 10.68 13.81 6.80
C LEU A 88 11.59 14.64 7.69
N ASP A 89 12.64 14.00 8.21
CA ASP A 89 13.68 14.66 8.98
C ASP A 89 14.57 15.51 8.06
N GLU A 90 14.59 16.82 8.31
CA GLU A 90 15.39 17.80 7.60
C GLU A 90 16.35 18.54 8.53
N SER A 91 16.85 17.85 9.54
CA SER A 91 17.89 18.33 10.43
C SER A 91 19.24 18.50 9.70
N ILE A 92 20.16 19.25 10.29
CA ILE A 92 21.51 19.46 9.73
C ILE A 92 22.23 18.14 9.49
N SER A 93 22.03 17.13 10.37
CA SER A 93 22.68 15.82 10.24
C SER A 93 22.25 15.04 9.01
N THR A 94 21.07 15.34 8.44
CA THR A 94 20.56 14.69 7.23
C THR A 94 20.94 15.46 5.95
N ALA A 95 21.63 16.60 6.06
CA ALA A 95 21.99 17.43 4.91
C ALA A 95 22.78 16.63 3.85
N GLY A 96 22.53 16.95 2.56
CA GLY A 96 23.19 16.32 1.42
C GLY A 96 22.46 15.07 0.89
N ASP A 97 23.19 13.97 0.75
CA ASP A 97 22.69 12.73 0.12
C ASP A 97 21.55 12.07 0.88
N PRO A 98 21.56 11.99 2.23
CA PRO A 98 20.42 11.46 3.01
C PRO A 98 19.13 12.28 2.79
N ALA A 99 19.20 13.61 2.79
CA ALA A 99 18.05 14.47 2.51
C ALA A 99 17.50 14.24 1.09
N ALA A 100 18.38 14.13 0.09
CA ALA A 100 17.98 13.84 -1.29
C ALA A 100 17.28 12.47 -1.40
N TRP A 101 17.81 11.48 -0.71
CA TRP A 101 17.21 10.14 -0.64
C TRP A 101 15.83 10.17 0.04
N GLY A 102 15.71 10.79 1.21
CA GLY A 102 14.46 10.93 1.95
C GLY A 102 13.37 11.63 1.13
N LYS A 103 13.71 12.72 0.45
CA LYS A 103 12.81 13.45 -0.46
C LYS A 103 12.36 12.61 -1.64
N ALA A 104 13.25 11.81 -2.23
CA ALA A 104 12.89 10.90 -3.30
C ALA A 104 11.92 9.82 -2.84
N VAL A 105 12.09 9.29 -1.62
CA VAL A 105 11.12 8.36 -1.00
C VAL A 105 9.77 9.05 -0.80
N ALA A 106 9.74 10.24 -0.19
CA ALA A 106 8.50 10.99 0.04
C ALA A 106 7.73 11.28 -1.25
N LEU A 107 8.42 11.73 -2.31
CA LEU A 107 7.82 11.96 -3.62
C LEU A 107 7.31 10.67 -4.27
N THR A 108 8.00 9.54 -4.08
CA THR A 108 7.52 8.23 -4.57
C THR A 108 6.26 7.81 -3.84
N LEU A 109 6.19 8.01 -2.50
CA LEU A 109 4.99 7.75 -1.72
C LEU A 109 3.82 8.63 -2.13
N LEU A 110 4.07 9.91 -2.44
CA LEU A 110 3.07 10.81 -3.02
C LEU A 110 2.52 10.29 -4.36
N GLU A 111 3.38 9.77 -5.25
CA GLU A 111 2.92 9.16 -6.50
C GLU A 111 2.08 7.91 -6.27
N ILE A 112 2.46 7.08 -5.30
CA ILE A 112 1.67 5.90 -4.91
C ILE A 112 0.30 6.32 -4.36
N ALA A 113 0.25 7.33 -3.50
CA ALA A 113 -0.99 7.86 -2.95
C ALA A 113 -1.90 8.42 -4.06
N ALA A 114 -1.33 9.15 -5.01
CA ALA A 114 -2.05 9.66 -6.17
C ALA A 114 -2.65 8.55 -7.04
N ASP A 115 -1.88 7.51 -7.35
CA ASP A 115 -2.34 6.32 -8.08
C ASP A 115 -3.50 5.60 -7.37
N GLN A 116 -3.55 5.68 -6.05
CA GLN A 116 -4.56 5.07 -5.20
C GLN A 116 -5.70 6.02 -4.83
N HIS A 117 -5.72 7.24 -5.37
CA HIS A 117 -6.69 8.31 -5.03
C HIS A 117 -6.78 8.59 -3.53
N ARG A 118 -5.63 8.63 -2.84
CA ARG A 118 -5.50 8.91 -1.41
C ARG A 118 -4.87 10.27 -1.19
N SER A 119 -5.23 10.96 -0.12
CA SER A 119 -4.52 12.16 0.31
C SER A 119 -3.15 11.78 0.86
N PHE A 120 -2.18 12.66 0.67
CA PHE A 120 -0.82 12.52 1.18
C PHE A 120 -0.42 13.78 1.91
N ALA A 121 0.07 13.64 3.14
CA ALA A 121 0.65 14.74 3.90
C ALA A 121 2.16 14.51 4.07
N LEU A 122 2.94 15.52 3.77
CA LEU A 122 4.39 15.55 4.01
C LEU A 122 4.68 16.53 5.13
N VAL A 123 5.13 16.03 6.25
CA VAL A 123 5.53 16.83 7.41
C VAL A 123 7.05 16.93 7.42
N HIS A 124 7.57 18.05 6.98
CA HIS A 124 8.98 18.41 7.14
C HIS A 124 9.22 18.84 8.57
N PHE A 125 10.21 18.29 9.23
CA PHE A 125 10.55 18.65 10.60
C PHE A 125 12.06 18.75 10.83
N ALA A 126 12.43 19.56 11.82
CA ALA A 126 13.81 19.70 12.28
C ALA A 126 13.84 19.90 13.80
N GLY A 127 14.20 21.07 14.29
CA GLY A 127 14.23 21.40 15.72
C GLY A 127 12.86 21.52 16.37
N SER A 128 12.87 21.89 17.64
CA SER A 128 11.62 22.08 18.40
C SER A 128 10.81 23.24 17.83
N GLY A 129 9.58 22.95 17.38
CA GLY A 129 8.69 23.93 16.76
C GLY A 129 9.02 24.29 15.30
N GLU A 130 10.05 23.69 14.71
CA GLU A 130 10.43 23.86 13.31
C GLU A 130 9.81 22.76 12.46
N PHE A 131 8.65 23.01 11.87
CA PHE A 131 7.99 22.09 10.97
C PHE A 131 7.19 22.83 9.89
N LYS A 132 6.96 22.15 8.78
CA LYS A 132 6.10 22.60 7.68
C LYS A 132 5.32 21.41 7.18
N THR A 133 4.01 21.56 7.01
CA THR A 133 3.14 20.52 6.47
C THR A 133 2.68 20.89 5.08
N ASP A 134 2.97 20.04 4.10
CA ASP A 134 2.47 20.14 2.74
C ASP A 134 1.41 19.05 2.52
N LEU A 135 0.16 19.46 2.21
CA LEU A 135 -0.97 18.56 2.02
C LEU A 135 -1.29 18.42 0.52
N PHE A 136 -1.31 17.18 0.05
CA PHE A 136 -1.59 16.83 -1.34
C PHE A 136 -2.89 16.03 -1.42
N ARG A 137 -3.97 16.66 -1.84
CA ARG A 137 -5.25 15.99 -2.09
C ARG A 137 -5.33 15.57 -3.56
N PRO A 138 -5.95 14.42 -3.88
CA PRO A 138 -6.04 13.94 -5.25
C PRO A 138 -6.70 14.97 -6.17
N GLY A 139 -5.98 15.39 -7.21
CA GLY A 139 -6.46 16.36 -8.20
C GLY A 139 -6.37 17.83 -7.81
N GLU A 140 -5.94 18.18 -6.59
CA GLU A 140 -5.89 19.58 -6.12
C GLU A 140 -4.48 20.18 -6.10
N TYR A 141 -3.42 19.41 -6.37
CA TYR A 141 -2.04 19.87 -6.35
C TYR A 141 -1.39 19.91 -7.73
N THR A 142 -0.40 20.79 -7.87
CA THR A 142 0.32 21.04 -9.11
C THR A 142 1.75 20.50 -9.06
N MET A 143 2.46 20.54 -10.21
CA MET A 143 3.89 20.22 -10.24
C MET A 143 4.72 21.22 -9.43
N GLN A 144 4.26 22.47 -9.31
CA GLN A 144 4.93 23.48 -8.50
C GLN A 144 4.88 23.16 -7.01
N ASP A 145 3.77 22.61 -6.53
CA ASP A 145 3.63 22.18 -5.13
C ASP A 145 4.61 21.04 -4.81
N LYS A 146 4.75 20.08 -5.72
CA LYS A 146 5.75 19.00 -5.60
C LYS A 146 7.18 19.55 -5.58
N LEU A 147 7.47 20.53 -6.42
CA LEU A 147 8.78 21.14 -6.49
C LEU A 147 9.09 21.92 -5.22
N SER A 148 8.13 22.69 -4.72
CA SER A 148 8.25 23.43 -3.45
C SER A 148 8.55 22.51 -2.28
N ALA A 149 7.83 21.39 -2.17
CA ALA A 149 8.09 20.38 -1.13
C ALA A 149 9.48 19.75 -1.29
N ALA A 150 9.93 19.47 -2.53
CA ALA A 150 11.26 18.93 -2.78
C ALA A 150 12.40 19.90 -2.43
N GLU A 151 12.18 21.22 -2.54
CA GLU A 151 13.16 22.26 -2.27
C GLU A 151 13.19 22.68 -0.79
N THR A 152 12.13 22.39 -0.02
CA THR A 152 12.05 22.69 1.41
C THR A 152 13.21 22.03 2.15
N PHE A 153 13.94 22.78 3.00
CA PHE A 153 14.95 22.25 3.91
C PHE A 153 15.04 23.17 5.14
N LEU A 154 14.73 22.63 6.32
CA LEU A 154 14.58 23.44 7.55
C LEU A 154 15.91 23.74 8.23
N ASN A 155 16.91 22.85 8.10
CA ASN A 155 18.27 23.05 8.57
C ASN A 155 18.37 23.30 10.09
N GLY A 156 17.58 22.64 10.90
CA GLY A 156 17.54 22.79 12.36
C GLY A 156 18.14 21.59 13.11
N GLY A 157 17.82 21.50 14.39
CA GLY A 157 18.07 20.33 15.23
C GLY A 157 17.14 19.17 14.87
N THR A 158 16.94 18.23 15.80
CA THR A 158 16.02 17.10 15.59
C THR A 158 15.07 16.99 16.79
N ASN A 159 13.76 17.09 16.52
CA ASN A 159 12.72 16.85 17.52
C ASN A 159 11.59 16.01 16.89
N PHE A 160 11.41 14.77 17.37
CA PHE A 160 10.40 13.84 16.88
C PHE A 160 9.00 14.05 17.47
N GLN A 161 8.86 14.77 18.57
CA GLN A 161 7.56 14.99 19.21
C GLN A 161 6.65 15.82 18.32
N THR A 162 7.15 16.95 17.80
CA THR A 162 6.40 17.89 16.97
C THR A 162 5.74 17.21 15.74
N PRO A 163 6.48 16.44 14.90
CA PRO A 163 5.88 15.80 13.73
C PRO A 163 4.89 14.70 14.08
N MET A 164 5.06 14.01 15.23
CA MET A 164 4.11 13.00 15.68
C MET A 164 2.79 13.62 16.16
N GLU A 165 2.84 14.73 16.86
CA GLU A 165 1.65 15.48 17.27
C GLU A 165 0.90 16.04 16.06
N GLU A 166 1.61 16.56 15.06
CA GLU A 166 1.01 17.09 13.83
C GLU A 166 0.40 15.98 12.96
N ALA A 167 1.02 14.83 12.88
CA ALA A 167 0.52 13.69 12.11
C ALA A 167 -0.77 13.07 12.71
N LEU A 168 -1.08 13.33 13.98
CA LEU A 168 -2.27 12.85 14.68
C LEU A 168 -3.46 13.82 14.61
N ARG A 169 -3.26 15.02 14.10
CA ARG A 169 -4.32 16.04 13.93
C ARG A 169 -5.07 15.84 12.63
#